data_7cb14d3f9c094268590ba7f7c340a8c5
#
_entry.id   7cb14d3f9c094268590ba7f7c340a8c5
#
_cell.length_a   1.000
_cell.length_b   1.000
_cell.length_c   1.000
_cell.angle_alpha   90.00
_cell.angle_beta   90.00
_cell.angle_gamma   90.00
#
_symmetry.space_group_name_H-M   'P 1'
#
loop_
_entity.id
_entity.type
_entity.pdbx_description
1 polymer ?
#
loop_
_entity_poly.entity_id
_entity_poly.type
_entity_poly.pdbx_seq_one_letter_code
_entity_poly.pdbx_strand_id
1 'polypeptide(L)'
;MRRYLIPPEALRAVPPGGRRQRPGQARSAAAPHGLLRGHWLLRSTRRGGWLGACLLALAAPLAQAEALWLDDAGRPRAATREAVRWLTDAEQQGLRPQDYDASRLASAVADAELAAPSPDAAAQLDESLTRQVLAYLSDLRHGRVDPARIQARYDSATAPAPDLPTVLREAVAQGQLQDAQRAALPPWPQYADLQKALVHYRSLADHPAWGKALPALPGGKLQAGQRWAGLTTLAERLQALGDLPEAPATAVTAYDATLQKAVQSFQSRHALPADGVIGKSTLDALAVPPAARVQQIALAMERLRLTPLPAAPRFVTVNVPEFTLRAFRNDAGSVREDLQMRVIVGKALDTRTPLFDEDMLWIEFSPYWNIPPSIARKETVPTLRRNPGYLAAQGMEFVSASGVSTDVTPQNLDAVMAGQMRIRQRPGPRNALGDIKFMLPNNQNIYLHHTPSPGLFSRTRRDFSHGCVRIEEPVALAQWVLHDQPEWTEARIRQSMGRPRPVTAKLLEPVPVLMLYQTAVVDGGKLHFVPDVYGQDAVLEKALKQPRPAPAATVTPVTRVPAAPQPVPARAGASDSIAAQ
;
A
#
# COMPACT_ATOMS: atom_id res chain seq x y z
N MET A 1 -16.04 -3.73 17.77
CA MET A 1 -15.25 -2.50 18.01
C MET A 1 -14.06 -2.85 18.89
N ARG A 2 -12.90 -3.07 18.34
CA ARG A 2 -11.64 -3.26 19.09
C ARG A 2 -10.70 -2.12 18.72
N ARG A 3 -10.30 -1.36 19.74
CA ARG A 3 -9.30 -0.29 19.63
C ARG A 3 -7.92 -0.92 19.64
N TYR A 4 -7.11 -0.66 18.62
CA TYR A 4 -5.68 -0.92 18.66
C TYR A 4 -5.03 0.27 19.38
N LEU A 5 -4.69 0.08 20.65
CA LEU A 5 -3.96 1.05 21.45
C LEU A 5 -2.46 0.74 21.38
N ILE A 6 -1.68 1.71 20.93
CA ILE A 6 -0.23 1.75 21.14
C ILE A 6 0.01 2.10 22.62
N PRO A 7 0.95 1.47 23.34
CA PRO A 7 1.21 1.76 24.74
C PRO A 7 1.62 3.24 24.95
N PRO A 8 1.20 3.90 26.04
CA PRO A 8 1.30 5.35 26.22
C PRO A 8 2.63 5.86 26.80
N GLU A 9 3.79 5.29 26.47
CA GLU A 9 5.06 5.69 27.10
C GLU A 9 5.96 6.62 26.28
N ALA A 10 5.55 7.10 25.12
CA ALA A 10 6.39 7.95 24.25
C ALA A 10 6.07 9.45 24.28
N LEU A 11 5.26 9.97 25.22
CA LEU A 11 4.94 11.39 25.34
C LEU A 11 5.41 11.93 26.69
N ARG A 12 6.67 12.31 26.81
CA ARG A 12 7.13 13.24 27.85
C ARG A 12 7.06 14.68 27.32
N ALA A 13 6.29 15.45 28.06
CA ALA A 13 5.92 16.83 27.84
C ALA A 13 7.11 17.80 27.75
N VAL A 14 6.99 18.76 26.84
CA VAL A 14 7.73 20.02 26.83
C VAL A 14 6.87 21.05 27.58
N PRO A 15 7.43 21.82 28.55
CA PRO A 15 6.65 22.78 29.33
C PRO A 15 6.37 24.09 28.56
N PRO A 16 5.29 24.80 28.88
CA PRO A 16 4.92 26.05 28.21
C PRO A 16 5.67 27.26 28.80
N GLY A 17 6.28 28.06 27.96
CA GLY A 17 6.97 29.29 28.36
C GLY A 17 6.80 30.42 27.38
N GLY A 18 6.00 31.43 27.78
CA GLY A 18 6.32 32.83 27.53
C GLY A 18 5.69 33.55 26.34
N ARG A 19 4.53 34.18 26.56
CA ARG A 19 4.05 35.36 25.81
C ARG A 19 5.09 36.48 25.80
N ARG A 20 5.34 37.13 24.63
CA ARG A 20 5.51 38.58 24.52
C ARG A 20 5.31 39.10 23.09
N GLN A 21 4.29 39.90 22.95
CA GLN A 21 4.12 41.22 22.32
C GLN A 21 4.81 41.56 20.99
N ARG A 22 3.95 41.92 20.01
CA ARG A 22 4.26 42.82 18.88
C ARG A 22 4.46 44.25 19.42
N PRO A 23 5.24 45.13 18.74
CA PRO A 23 4.62 46.04 17.78
C PRO A 23 5.52 46.50 16.59
N GLY A 24 4.88 47.15 15.61
CA GLY A 24 5.37 48.35 14.95
C GLY A 24 5.78 48.25 13.49
N GLN A 25 4.93 48.77 12.66
CA GLN A 25 5.17 49.16 11.26
C GLN A 25 6.19 50.27 11.12
N ALA A 26 6.99 50.31 10.05
CA ALA A 26 7.28 51.54 9.34
C ALA A 26 7.85 51.28 7.93
N ARG A 27 7.47 52.15 7.07
CA ARG A 27 7.54 52.20 5.60
C ARG A 27 8.91 52.64 5.05
N SER A 28 9.13 52.27 3.78
CA SER A 28 9.50 53.13 2.63
C SER A 28 10.99 53.35 2.33
N ALA A 29 11.42 53.01 1.13
CA ALA A 29 11.77 53.80 -0.04
C ALA A 29 13.05 53.37 -0.77
N ALA A 30 12.87 53.05 -2.07
CA ALA A 30 13.60 53.47 -3.28
C ALA A 30 15.12 53.21 -3.44
N ALA A 31 15.42 52.58 -4.55
CA ALA A 31 16.66 52.51 -5.32
C ALA A 31 17.16 53.91 -5.77
N PRO A 32 18.31 54.13 -6.45
CA PRO A 32 18.76 53.38 -7.64
C PRO A 32 20.30 53.31 -7.90
N HIS A 33 20.63 52.47 -8.93
CA HIS A 33 21.73 52.57 -9.91
C HIS A 33 23.18 52.98 -9.60
N GLY A 34 24.12 52.20 -10.14
CA GLY A 34 25.47 52.70 -10.46
C GLY A 34 26.47 51.60 -10.84
N LEU A 35 26.63 51.40 -12.13
CA LEU A 35 27.75 50.76 -12.82
C LEU A 35 29.08 51.45 -12.45
N LEU A 36 30.23 50.70 -12.40
CA LEU A 36 31.39 51.00 -13.19
C LEU A 36 32.54 49.96 -12.98
N ARG A 37 33.16 49.66 -14.08
CA ARG A 37 34.37 48.86 -14.33
C ARG A 37 35.62 49.53 -13.79
N GLY A 38 36.66 48.73 -13.54
CA GLY A 38 38.04 49.25 -13.45
C GLY A 38 39.08 48.18 -13.16
N HIS A 39 39.72 47.70 -14.21
CA HIS A 39 41.05 47.01 -14.15
C HIS A 39 42.06 47.92 -13.49
N TRP A 40 43.15 47.36 -12.90
CA TRP A 40 44.55 47.62 -13.24
C TRP A 40 45.51 46.70 -12.51
N LEU A 41 46.57 46.43 -13.20
CA LEU A 41 47.71 45.51 -13.09
C LEU A 41 48.83 45.98 -12.15
N LEU A 42 49.62 45.03 -11.66
CA LEU A 42 51.09 44.97 -11.52
C LEU A 42 51.80 45.88 -10.51
N ARG A 43 52.56 45.35 -9.59
CA ARG A 43 54.02 45.10 -9.74
C ARG A 43 54.71 44.74 -8.41
N SER A 44 55.58 43.78 -8.52
CA SER A 44 56.67 43.33 -7.70
C SER A 44 57.44 44.36 -6.89
N THR A 45 58.00 43.96 -5.73
CA THR A 45 59.44 43.95 -5.46
C THR A 45 59.82 43.22 -4.16
N ARG A 46 60.98 42.66 -4.19
CA ARG A 46 61.73 41.80 -3.31
C ARG A 46 62.19 42.41 -1.98
N ARG A 47 62.54 41.51 -1.07
CA ARG A 47 63.65 41.38 -0.10
C ARG A 47 63.04 41.19 1.29
N GLY A 48 63.28 40.11 2.01
CA GLY A 48 64.50 39.54 2.45
C GLY A 48 64.45 39.56 3.97
N GLY A 49 64.43 38.42 4.66
CA GLY A 49 64.57 38.38 6.13
C GLY A 49 64.24 36.99 6.68
N TRP A 50 65.28 36.23 6.94
CA TRP A 50 65.29 34.99 7.71
C TRP A 50 64.82 35.26 9.15
N LEU A 51 63.88 34.43 9.65
CA LEU A 51 63.86 34.00 11.07
C LEU A 51 62.97 32.77 11.18
N GLY A 52 63.50 31.70 11.69
CA GLY A 52 62.81 30.43 11.90
C GLY A 52 61.70 30.56 12.90
N ALA A 53 60.55 30.00 12.55
CA ALA A 53 59.46 29.73 13.49
C ALA A 53 59.15 28.24 13.35
N CYS A 54 59.32 27.53 14.44
CA CYS A 54 58.92 26.16 14.67
C CYS A 54 57.48 25.90 14.19
N LEU A 55 57.33 25.08 13.15
CA LEU A 55 56.10 24.40 12.83
C LEU A 55 55.86 23.36 13.94
N LEU A 56 55.20 23.76 15.01
CA LEU A 56 54.38 22.85 15.82
C LEU A 56 53.19 22.49 14.97
N ALA A 57 53.30 21.36 14.23
CA ALA A 57 52.17 20.68 13.67
C ALA A 57 51.28 20.24 14.86
N LEU A 58 50.26 21.03 15.17
CA LEU A 58 49.08 20.57 15.90
C LEU A 58 48.43 19.50 15.01
N ALA A 59 48.88 18.24 15.17
CA ALA A 59 48.09 17.10 14.81
C ALA A 59 46.81 17.18 15.70
N ALA A 60 45.76 17.84 15.19
CA ALA A 60 44.45 17.63 15.74
C ALA A 60 44.23 16.12 15.70
N PRO A 61 43.92 15.47 16.83
CA PRO A 61 43.50 14.09 16.76
C PRO A 61 42.29 14.06 15.82
N LEU A 62 42.42 13.37 14.68
CA LEU A 62 41.27 12.89 13.95
C LEU A 62 40.42 12.20 15.03
N ALA A 63 39.31 12.79 15.41
CA ALA A 63 38.37 12.17 16.29
C ALA A 63 38.02 10.83 15.65
N GLN A 64 38.67 9.76 16.12
CA GLN A 64 38.31 8.40 15.77
C GLN A 64 36.85 8.30 16.18
N ALA A 65 35.96 8.10 15.22
CA ALA A 65 34.56 7.84 15.52
C ALA A 65 34.57 6.67 16.52
N GLU A 66 34.01 6.93 17.70
CA GLU A 66 33.95 5.96 18.79
C GLU A 66 33.31 4.68 18.26
N ALA A 67 33.98 3.53 18.44
CA ALA A 67 33.50 2.25 17.94
C ALA A 67 32.12 1.97 18.53
N LEU A 68 31.14 1.69 17.68
CA LEU A 68 29.75 1.51 18.10
C LEU A 68 29.53 0.14 18.74
N TRP A 69 30.16 -0.89 18.19
CA TRP A 69 29.88 -2.30 18.50
C TRP A 69 30.94 -2.95 19.40
N LEU A 70 32.12 -2.41 19.43
CA LEU A 70 33.23 -2.96 20.20
C LEU A 70 33.61 -2.01 21.34
N ASP A 71 34.12 -2.58 22.44
CA ASP A 71 34.69 -1.80 23.53
C ASP A 71 36.15 -1.41 23.22
N ASP A 72 36.81 -0.66 24.12
CA ASP A 72 38.16 -0.18 23.96
C ASP A 72 39.20 -1.32 23.88
N ALA A 73 38.85 -2.51 24.34
CA ALA A 73 39.67 -3.71 24.23
C ALA A 73 39.37 -4.51 22.94
N GLY A 74 38.51 -4.00 22.04
CA GLY A 74 38.11 -4.65 20.80
C GLY A 74 37.13 -5.82 21.01
N ARG A 75 36.49 -5.94 22.17
CA ARG A 75 35.55 -7.03 22.46
C ARG A 75 34.11 -6.61 22.15
N PRO A 76 33.30 -7.53 21.63
CA PRO A 76 31.90 -7.28 21.32
C PRO A 76 31.06 -6.86 22.54
N ARG A 77 30.35 -5.72 22.42
CA ARG A 77 29.38 -5.26 23.41
C ARG A 77 28.14 -6.15 23.41
N ALA A 78 27.26 -6.05 24.42
CA ALA A 78 25.99 -6.77 24.46
C ALA A 78 25.09 -6.45 23.25
N ALA A 79 25.06 -5.18 22.83
CA ALA A 79 24.34 -4.72 21.65
C ALA A 79 24.80 -5.41 20.34
N THR A 80 26.10 -5.77 20.25
CA THR A 80 26.66 -6.48 19.09
C THR A 80 26.05 -7.87 18.92
N ARG A 81 25.94 -8.62 20.02
CA ARG A 81 25.32 -9.96 20.01
C ARG A 81 23.85 -9.88 19.63
N GLU A 82 23.17 -8.86 20.10
CA GLU A 82 21.76 -8.63 19.75
C GLU A 82 21.62 -8.24 18.28
N ALA A 83 22.45 -7.34 17.77
CA ALA A 83 22.47 -6.95 16.37
C ALA A 83 22.74 -8.15 15.44
N VAL A 84 23.72 -8.99 15.77
CA VAL A 84 24.01 -10.22 15.00
C VAL A 84 22.80 -11.16 15.01
N ARG A 85 22.12 -11.32 16.15
CA ARG A 85 20.87 -12.11 16.22
C ARG A 85 19.81 -11.55 15.28
N TRP A 86 19.61 -10.22 15.18
CA TRP A 86 18.66 -9.66 14.22
C TRP A 86 18.97 -10.05 12.78
N LEU A 87 20.27 -10.04 12.41
CA LEU A 87 20.67 -10.40 11.06
C LEU A 87 20.53 -11.91 10.80
N THR A 88 20.87 -12.77 11.78
CA THR A 88 20.71 -14.22 11.64
C THR A 88 19.24 -14.65 11.66
N ASP A 89 18.41 -13.94 12.42
CA ASP A 89 16.97 -14.20 12.56
C ASP A 89 16.11 -13.31 11.65
N ALA A 90 16.69 -12.69 10.63
CA ALA A 90 15.98 -11.77 9.73
C ALA A 90 14.74 -12.40 9.08
N GLU A 91 14.70 -13.72 8.99
CA GLU A 91 13.54 -14.47 8.51
C GLU A 91 12.30 -14.33 9.39
N GLN A 92 12.45 -13.96 10.68
CA GLN A 92 11.30 -13.62 11.55
C GLN A 92 10.61 -12.33 11.11
N GLN A 93 11.28 -11.55 10.28
CA GLN A 93 10.73 -10.37 9.61
C GLN A 93 10.42 -10.64 8.12
N GLY A 94 10.51 -11.89 7.66
CA GLY A 94 10.35 -12.22 6.24
C GLY A 94 11.47 -11.69 5.35
N LEU A 95 12.62 -11.38 5.95
CA LEU A 95 13.85 -10.96 5.27
C LEU A 95 14.84 -12.13 5.22
N ARG A 96 15.88 -12.05 4.38
CA ARG A 96 16.83 -13.14 4.20
C ARG A 96 18.17 -12.83 4.89
N PRO A 97 18.67 -13.67 5.80
CA PRO A 97 19.96 -13.45 6.48
C PRO A 97 21.14 -13.24 5.53
N GLN A 98 21.11 -13.89 4.36
CA GLN A 98 22.16 -13.80 3.34
C GLN A 98 22.30 -12.38 2.78
N ASP A 99 21.24 -11.58 2.83
CA ASP A 99 21.26 -10.21 2.33
C ASP A 99 22.05 -9.24 3.23
N TYR A 100 22.42 -9.71 4.44
CA TYR A 100 23.10 -8.93 5.48
C TYR A 100 24.43 -9.55 5.93
N ASP A 101 25.01 -10.46 5.15
CA ASP A 101 26.25 -11.17 5.51
C ASP A 101 26.19 -11.84 6.91
N ALA A 102 24.99 -12.23 7.35
CA ALA A 102 24.73 -12.63 8.74
C ALA A 102 25.68 -13.71 9.26
N SER A 103 25.91 -14.78 8.48
CA SER A 103 26.80 -15.88 8.89
C SER A 103 28.26 -15.43 9.05
N ARG A 104 28.77 -14.60 8.13
CA ARG A 104 30.13 -14.07 8.20
C ARG A 104 30.33 -13.17 9.42
N LEU A 105 29.35 -12.28 9.69
CA LEU A 105 29.38 -11.39 10.83
C LEU A 105 29.26 -12.16 12.16
N ALA A 106 28.40 -13.18 12.20
CA ALA A 106 28.28 -14.04 13.38
C ALA A 106 29.60 -14.74 13.72
N SER A 107 30.28 -15.31 12.72
CA SER A 107 31.60 -15.92 12.93
C SER A 107 32.64 -14.88 13.37
N ALA A 108 32.72 -13.70 12.70
CA ALA A 108 33.68 -12.67 13.06
C ALA A 108 33.46 -12.10 14.47
N VAL A 109 32.21 -12.01 14.93
CA VAL A 109 31.90 -11.59 16.32
C VAL A 109 32.27 -12.68 17.30
N ALA A 110 32.02 -13.96 17.01
CA ALA A 110 32.44 -15.08 17.85
C ALA A 110 33.98 -15.16 17.97
N ASP A 111 34.71 -14.96 16.88
CA ASP A 111 36.18 -14.91 16.90
C ASP A 111 36.69 -13.74 17.76
N ALA A 112 36.04 -12.55 17.69
CA ALA A 112 36.38 -11.39 18.51
C ALA A 112 36.07 -11.57 20.00
N GLU A 113 35.13 -12.46 20.35
CA GLU A 113 34.86 -12.87 21.74
C GLU A 113 35.97 -13.77 22.31
N LEU A 114 36.58 -14.61 21.46
CA LEU A 114 37.64 -15.52 21.85
C LEU A 114 39.00 -14.79 21.95
N ALA A 115 39.31 -13.94 20.99
CA ALA A 115 40.53 -13.19 20.94
C ALA A 115 40.29 -11.77 20.38
N ALA A 116 40.77 -10.75 21.08
CA ALA A 116 40.63 -9.37 20.62
C ALA A 116 41.27 -9.21 19.23
N PRO A 117 40.56 -8.67 18.23
CA PRO A 117 41.11 -8.44 16.90
C PRO A 117 42.17 -7.32 16.91
N SER A 118 43.01 -7.27 15.86
CA SER A 118 43.87 -6.12 15.66
C SER A 118 43.04 -4.84 15.47
N PRO A 119 43.62 -3.65 15.74
CA PRO A 119 42.89 -2.39 15.60
C PRO A 119 42.21 -2.21 14.21
N ASP A 120 42.93 -2.57 13.13
CA ASP A 120 42.39 -2.51 11.78
C ASP A 120 41.23 -3.50 11.56
N ALA A 121 41.36 -4.72 12.09
CA ALA A 121 40.27 -5.72 12.00
C ALA A 121 39.06 -5.34 12.86
N ALA A 122 39.27 -4.73 14.02
CA ALA A 122 38.23 -4.17 14.86
C ALA A 122 37.43 -3.07 14.14
N ALA A 123 38.13 -2.11 13.53
CA ALA A 123 37.53 -1.03 12.77
C ALA A 123 36.71 -1.56 11.57
N GLN A 124 37.26 -2.54 10.83
CA GLN A 124 36.54 -3.17 9.71
C GLN A 124 35.31 -3.95 10.15
N LEU A 125 35.34 -4.62 11.31
CA LEU A 125 34.20 -5.32 11.88
C LEU A 125 33.11 -4.33 12.30
N ASP A 126 33.47 -3.25 13.00
CA ASP A 126 32.55 -2.22 13.46
C ASP A 126 31.84 -1.54 12.29
N GLU A 127 32.58 -1.14 11.25
CA GLU A 127 32.02 -0.56 10.02
C GLU A 127 31.09 -1.56 9.30
N SER A 128 31.49 -2.83 9.22
CA SER A 128 30.70 -3.87 8.54
C SER A 128 29.39 -4.13 9.29
N LEU A 129 29.41 -4.23 10.62
CA LEU A 129 28.24 -4.36 11.46
C LEU A 129 27.30 -3.15 11.29
N THR A 130 27.85 -1.94 11.41
CA THR A 130 27.06 -0.70 11.23
C THR A 130 26.36 -0.69 9.89
N ARG A 131 27.07 -0.98 8.81
CA ARG A 131 26.53 -1.02 7.46
C ARG A 131 25.42 -2.04 7.30
N GLN A 132 25.59 -3.27 7.81
CA GLN A 132 24.60 -4.32 7.64
C GLN A 132 23.38 -4.15 8.56
N VAL A 133 23.58 -3.63 9.78
CA VAL A 133 22.47 -3.30 10.68
C VAL A 133 21.64 -2.15 10.12
N LEU A 134 22.26 -1.08 9.64
CA LEU A 134 21.55 0.02 8.97
C LEU A 134 20.81 -0.46 7.72
N ALA A 135 21.42 -1.35 6.96
CA ALA A 135 20.78 -1.96 5.80
C ALA A 135 19.53 -2.77 6.19
N TYR A 136 19.62 -3.57 7.27
CA TYR A 136 18.49 -4.32 7.81
C TYR A 136 17.37 -3.39 8.31
N LEU A 137 17.70 -2.34 9.07
CA LEU A 137 16.73 -1.36 9.56
C LEU A 137 16.08 -0.59 8.40
N SER A 138 16.86 -0.22 7.38
CA SER A 138 16.33 0.41 6.18
C SER A 138 15.35 -0.50 5.43
N ASP A 139 15.67 -1.79 5.28
CA ASP A 139 14.79 -2.76 4.63
C ASP A 139 13.52 -3.01 5.47
N LEU A 140 13.60 -2.99 6.79
CA LEU A 140 12.42 -3.03 7.65
C LEU A 140 11.50 -1.82 7.42
N ARG A 141 12.08 -0.64 7.22
CA ARG A 141 11.31 0.59 7.07
C ARG A 141 10.75 0.79 5.69
N HIS A 142 11.55 0.54 4.66
CA HIS A 142 11.25 0.94 3.28
C HIS A 142 11.04 -0.24 2.32
N GLY A 143 11.26 -1.47 2.80
CA GLY A 143 11.29 -2.66 1.96
C GLY A 143 12.56 -2.78 1.15
N ARG A 144 12.75 -3.95 0.54
CA ARG A 144 13.93 -4.30 -0.27
C ARG A 144 13.79 -3.98 -1.74
N VAL A 145 12.56 -3.88 -2.22
CA VAL A 145 12.23 -3.76 -3.64
C VAL A 145 11.82 -2.33 -3.96
N ASP A 146 12.34 -1.79 -5.04
CA ASP A 146 11.79 -0.56 -5.62
C ASP A 146 10.33 -0.82 -6.07
N PRO A 147 9.34 -0.05 -5.56
CA PRO A 147 7.94 -0.21 -5.94
C PRO A 147 7.69 -0.22 -7.46
N ALA A 148 8.49 0.51 -8.24
CA ALA A 148 8.38 0.55 -9.69
C ALA A 148 8.61 -0.84 -10.34
N ARG A 149 9.42 -1.71 -9.73
CA ARG A 149 9.68 -3.08 -10.22
C ARG A 149 8.46 -4.00 -10.10
N ILE A 150 7.52 -3.66 -9.23
CA ILE A 150 6.24 -4.36 -9.07
C ILE A 150 5.08 -3.55 -9.63
N GLN A 151 5.37 -2.54 -10.47
CA GLN A 151 4.38 -1.66 -11.08
C GLN A 151 3.49 -0.94 -10.05
N ALA A 152 4.01 -0.70 -8.86
CA ALA A 152 3.36 0.10 -7.82
C ALA A 152 3.95 1.51 -7.80
N ARG A 153 3.07 2.49 -7.59
CA ARG A 153 3.46 3.89 -7.48
C ARG A 153 2.65 4.55 -6.37
N TYR A 154 3.33 4.90 -5.30
CA TYR A 154 2.73 5.55 -4.14
C TYR A 154 3.43 6.88 -3.88
N ASP A 155 2.66 7.96 -3.86
CA ASP A 155 3.14 9.34 -3.71
C ASP A 155 2.51 10.07 -2.49
N SER A 156 1.67 9.38 -1.68
CA SER A 156 1.00 9.97 -0.50
C SER A 156 2.00 10.51 0.52
N ALA A 157 1.68 11.66 1.07
CA ALA A 157 2.43 12.21 2.19
C ALA A 157 2.33 11.29 3.42
N THR A 158 3.48 10.98 4.01
CA THR A 158 3.60 10.16 5.22
C THR A 158 4.13 11.00 6.37
N ALA A 159 4.02 10.47 7.59
CA ALA A 159 4.76 11.02 8.71
C ALA A 159 6.28 10.99 8.43
N PRO A 160 7.06 11.96 8.93
CA PRO A 160 8.52 11.96 8.76
C PRO A 160 9.13 10.64 9.21
N ALA A 161 10.00 10.09 8.38
CA ALA A 161 10.74 8.88 8.73
C ALA A 161 11.82 9.21 9.78
N PRO A 162 12.11 8.29 10.73
CA PRO A 162 13.19 8.48 11.68
C PRO A 162 14.54 8.48 10.96
N ASP A 163 15.49 9.26 11.47
CA ASP A 163 16.89 9.19 11.05
C ASP A 163 17.54 7.94 11.66
N LEU A 164 17.49 6.82 10.92
CA LEU A 164 17.94 5.52 11.40
C LEU A 164 19.39 5.50 11.89
N PRO A 165 20.38 6.19 11.26
CA PRO A 165 21.72 6.28 11.79
C PRO A 165 21.79 6.94 13.18
N THR A 166 21.05 7.99 13.43
CA THR A 166 21.00 8.66 14.73
C THR A 166 20.28 7.78 15.76
N VAL A 167 19.11 7.25 15.40
CA VAL A 167 18.35 6.34 16.28
C VAL A 167 19.17 5.12 16.68
N LEU A 168 19.94 4.53 15.75
CA LEU A 168 20.80 3.38 16.04
C LEU A 168 21.90 3.73 17.04
N ARG A 169 22.60 4.86 16.84
CA ARG A 169 23.67 5.30 17.75
C ARG A 169 23.14 5.55 19.16
N GLU A 170 22.01 6.24 19.28
CA GLU A 170 21.37 6.52 20.56
C GLU A 170 20.92 5.23 21.25
N ALA A 171 20.30 4.31 20.53
CA ALA A 171 19.83 3.04 21.05
C ALA A 171 21.00 2.17 21.57
N VAL A 172 22.14 2.14 20.86
CA VAL A 172 23.35 1.43 21.31
C VAL A 172 23.94 2.09 22.56
N ALA A 173 24.06 3.43 22.57
CA ALA A 173 24.59 4.18 23.71
C ALA A 173 23.75 3.99 24.99
N GLN A 174 22.42 3.82 24.84
CA GLN A 174 21.50 3.60 25.95
C GLN A 174 21.34 2.10 26.32
N GLY A 175 21.97 1.19 25.58
CA GLY A 175 21.80 -0.26 25.77
C GLY A 175 20.37 -0.76 25.45
N GLN A 176 19.65 -0.02 24.60
CA GLN A 176 18.24 -0.29 24.23
C GLN A 176 18.11 -0.49 22.71
N LEU A 177 18.93 -1.40 22.15
CA LEU A 177 18.99 -1.63 20.70
C LEU A 177 17.63 -1.92 20.08
N GLN A 178 16.70 -2.55 20.81
CA GLN A 178 15.35 -2.85 20.36
C GLN A 178 14.53 -1.60 19.98
N ASP A 179 14.87 -0.42 20.52
CA ASP A 179 14.18 0.82 20.16
C ASP A 179 14.49 1.22 18.71
N ALA A 180 15.72 0.97 18.25
CA ALA A 180 16.08 1.17 16.85
C ALA A 180 15.29 0.24 15.90
N GLN A 181 15.13 -1.03 16.27
CA GLN A 181 14.31 -1.95 15.49
C GLN A 181 12.84 -1.52 15.47
N ARG A 182 12.30 -1.13 16.64
CA ARG A 182 10.92 -0.66 16.76
C ARG A 182 10.65 0.59 15.92
N ALA A 183 11.59 1.55 15.91
CA ALA A 183 11.50 2.76 15.10
C ALA A 183 11.54 2.47 13.58
N ALA A 184 12.20 1.38 13.19
CA ALA A 184 12.31 0.95 11.81
C ALA A 184 11.11 0.13 11.31
N LEU A 185 10.21 -0.36 12.19
CA LEU A 185 9.05 -1.12 11.75
C LEU A 185 8.10 -0.27 10.89
N PRO A 186 7.42 -0.88 9.90
CA PRO A 186 6.36 -0.21 9.15
C PRO A 186 5.25 0.28 10.09
N PRO A 187 4.66 1.46 9.83
CA PRO A 187 3.65 2.03 10.71
C PRO A 187 2.26 1.38 10.56
N TRP A 188 2.09 0.39 9.68
CA TRP A 188 0.85 -0.34 9.48
C TRP A 188 0.52 -1.24 10.69
N PRO A 189 -0.64 -1.10 11.35
CA PRO A 189 -1.01 -1.95 12.49
C PRO A 189 -0.99 -3.45 12.18
N GLN A 190 -1.35 -3.82 10.93
CA GLN A 190 -1.40 -5.21 10.47
C GLN A 190 -0.02 -5.87 10.37
N TYR A 191 1.08 -5.08 10.39
CA TYR A 191 2.43 -5.63 10.26
C TYR A 191 2.79 -6.55 11.44
N ALA A 192 2.49 -6.14 12.67
CA ALA A 192 2.75 -6.94 13.86
C ALA A 192 1.95 -8.26 13.87
N ASP A 193 0.73 -8.25 13.35
CA ASP A 193 -0.10 -9.45 13.28
C ASP A 193 0.38 -10.40 12.17
N LEU A 194 0.86 -9.88 11.03
CA LEU A 194 1.52 -10.70 10.00
C LEU A 194 2.83 -11.30 10.52
N GLN A 195 3.59 -10.57 11.34
CA GLN A 195 4.80 -11.11 11.99
C GLN A 195 4.49 -12.28 12.91
N LYS A 196 3.46 -12.16 13.76
CA LYS A 196 2.99 -13.29 14.62
C LYS A 196 2.56 -14.48 13.76
N ALA A 197 1.82 -14.22 12.68
CA ALA A 197 1.39 -15.25 11.75
C ALA A 197 2.60 -15.92 11.07
N LEU A 198 3.61 -15.16 10.66
CA LEU A 198 4.84 -15.68 10.07
C LEU A 198 5.54 -16.66 11.02
N VAL A 199 5.72 -16.27 12.29
CA VAL A 199 6.32 -17.13 13.34
C VAL A 199 5.51 -18.42 13.49
N HIS A 200 4.18 -18.32 13.59
CA HIS A 200 3.31 -19.48 13.68
C HIS A 200 3.44 -20.42 12.47
N TYR A 201 3.35 -19.90 11.25
CA TYR A 201 3.45 -20.76 10.05
C TYR A 201 4.85 -21.35 9.86
N ARG A 202 5.90 -20.69 10.32
CA ARG A 202 7.25 -21.24 10.33
C ARG A 202 7.36 -22.43 11.30
N SER A 203 6.72 -22.37 12.47
CA SER A 203 6.69 -23.52 13.40
C SER A 203 5.94 -24.74 12.84
N LEU A 204 5.14 -24.54 11.78
CA LEU A 204 4.44 -25.62 11.08
C LEU A 204 5.23 -26.20 9.89
N ALA A 205 6.43 -25.69 9.58
CA ALA A 205 7.16 -26.06 8.35
C ALA A 205 7.36 -27.57 8.21
N ASP A 206 7.72 -28.24 9.32
CA ASP A 206 7.97 -29.67 9.40
C ASP A 206 6.84 -30.46 10.08
N HIS A 207 5.65 -29.88 10.18
CA HIS A 207 4.53 -30.50 10.85
C HIS A 207 4.09 -31.77 10.11
N PRO A 208 3.97 -32.93 10.80
CA PRO A 208 3.77 -34.25 10.18
C PRO A 208 2.47 -34.38 9.36
N ALA A 209 1.48 -33.54 9.63
CA ALA A 209 0.22 -33.53 8.86
C ALA A 209 0.42 -33.18 7.38
N TRP A 210 1.49 -32.46 6.99
CA TRP A 210 1.82 -32.16 5.59
C TRP A 210 2.75 -33.20 4.96
N GLY A 211 3.37 -34.07 5.75
CA GLY A 211 4.12 -35.22 5.26
C GLY A 211 3.23 -36.30 4.61
N LYS A 212 1.91 -36.25 4.85
CA LYS A 212 0.92 -37.18 4.28
C LYS A 212 0.06 -36.46 3.24
N ALA A 213 -0.03 -37.00 2.03
CA ALA A 213 -0.96 -36.48 1.03
C ALA A 213 -2.41 -36.75 1.44
N LEU A 214 -3.30 -35.78 1.19
CA LEU A 214 -4.74 -36.00 1.32
C LEU A 214 -5.20 -36.88 0.15
N PRO A 215 -5.92 -37.98 0.40
CA PRO A 215 -6.37 -38.88 -0.66
C PRO A 215 -7.46 -38.21 -1.52
N ALA A 216 -7.74 -38.80 -2.68
CA ALA A 216 -8.80 -38.33 -3.56
C ALA A 216 -10.17 -38.36 -2.86
N LEU A 217 -11.02 -37.39 -3.19
CA LEU A 217 -12.37 -37.29 -2.62
C LEU A 217 -13.31 -38.33 -3.25
N PRO A 218 -14.13 -39.01 -2.47
CA PRO A 218 -15.14 -39.91 -3.00
C PRO A 218 -16.16 -39.14 -3.85
N GLY A 219 -16.30 -39.49 -5.12
CA GLY A 219 -17.20 -38.81 -6.04
C GLY A 219 -16.85 -37.30 -6.27
N GLY A 220 -15.59 -36.90 -6.05
CA GLY A 220 -15.09 -35.54 -6.28
C GLY A 220 -15.46 -34.50 -5.20
N LYS A 221 -16.23 -34.88 -4.18
CA LYS A 221 -16.60 -34.00 -3.06
C LYS A 221 -16.88 -34.79 -1.77
N LEU A 222 -16.68 -34.17 -0.61
CA LEU A 222 -17.02 -34.70 0.69
C LEU A 222 -18.04 -33.79 1.39
N GLN A 223 -19.12 -34.36 1.90
CA GLN A 223 -20.18 -33.68 2.62
C GLN A 223 -20.35 -34.24 4.03
N ALA A 224 -20.99 -33.50 4.91
CA ALA A 224 -21.26 -33.93 6.29
C ALA A 224 -21.90 -35.34 6.34
N GLY A 225 -21.48 -36.15 7.29
CA GLY A 225 -21.92 -37.53 7.49
C GLY A 225 -21.14 -38.57 6.68
N GLN A 226 -20.38 -38.16 5.65
CA GLN A 226 -19.63 -39.08 4.80
C GLN A 226 -18.32 -39.57 5.45
N ARG A 227 -17.88 -40.76 5.05
CA ARG A 227 -16.59 -41.34 5.45
C ARG A 227 -15.54 -41.07 4.37
N TRP A 228 -14.31 -40.81 4.82
CA TRP A 228 -13.16 -40.59 3.93
C TRP A 228 -11.86 -40.93 4.65
N ALA A 229 -10.94 -41.58 3.95
CA ALA A 229 -9.68 -42.02 4.55
C ALA A 229 -8.77 -40.84 4.97
N GLY A 230 -9.03 -39.61 4.47
CA GLY A 230 -8.27 -38.40 4.79
C GLY A 230 -8.73 -37.65 6.04
N LEU A 231 -9.76 -38.10 6.76
CA LEU A 231 -10.37 -37.33 7.86
C LEU A 231 -9.40 -37.05 9.02
N THR A 232 -8.56 -38.00 9.40
CA THR A 232 -7.56 -37.80 10.45
C THR A 232 -6.54 -36.75 10.05
N THR A 233 -5.98 -36.84 8.85
CA THR A 233 -5.02 -35.85 8.33
C THR A 233 -5.67 -34.47 8.15
N LEU A 234 -6.94 -34.43 7.74
CA LEU A 234 -7.73 -33.19 7.67
C LEU A 234 -7.85 -32.54 9.06
N ALA A 235 -8.23 -33.31 10.08
CA ALA A 235 -8.37 -32.82 11.45
C ALA A 235 -7.03 -32.31 11.99
N GLU A 236 -5.93 -33.03 11.78
CA GLU A 236 -4.57 -32.63 12.16
C GLU A 236 -4.18 -31.29 11.50
N ARG A 237 -4.47 -31.09 10.19
CA ARG A 237 -4.20 -29.84 9.47
C ARG A 237 -5.05 -28.69 10.00
N LEU A 238 -6.36 -28.89 10.15
CA LEU A 238 -7.26 -27.85 10.65
C LEU A 238 -6.91 -27.43 12.09
N GLN A 239 -6.47 -28.35 12.92
CA GLN A 239 -5.99 -28.05 14.27
C GLN A 239 -4.69 -27.24 14.22
N ALA A 240 -3.69 -27.69 13.47
CA ALA A 240 -2.42 -26.97 13.34
C ALA A 240 -2.63 -25.55 12.77
N LEU A 241 -3.61 -25.35 11.91
CA LEU A 241 -3.99 -24.05 11.34
C LEU A 241 -4.87 -23.20 12.27
N GLY A 242 -5.33 -23.75 13.42
CA GLY A 242 -6.18 -23.06 14.38
C GLY A 242 -7.66 -22.96 13.98
N ASP A 243 -8.09 -23.72 12.95
CA ASP A 243 -9.49 -23.78 12.55
C ASP A 243 -10.30 -24.81 13.37
N LEU A 244 -9.62 -25.84 13.91
CA LEU A 244 -10.17 -26.81 14.84
C LEU A 244 -9.54 -26.58 16.23
N PRO A 245 -10.31 -26.22 17.28
CA PRO A 245 -9.74 -25.83 18.57
C PRO A 245 -9.02 -26.98 19.31
N GLU A 246 -9.55 -28.18 19.22
CA GLU A 246 -9.02 -29.35 19.91
C GLU A 246 -8.87 -30.54 18.95
N ALA A 247 -7.81 -31.34 19.17
CA ALA A 247 -7.66 -32.59 18.43
C ALA A 247 -8.78 -33.54 18.84
N PRO A 248 -9.36 -34.28 17.87
CA PRO A 248 -10.26 -35.37 18.23
C PRO A 248 -9.56 -36.37 19.14
N ALA A 249 -10.13 -36.65 20.32
CA ALA A 249 -9.58 -37.62 21.28
C ALA A 249 -9.54 -39.05 20.70
N THR A 250 -10.28 -39.32 19.64
CA THR A 250 -10.36 -40.64 18.99
C THR A 250 -10.23 -40.47 17.48
N ALA A 251 -9.92 -41.57 16.77
CA ALA A 251 -9.86 -41.57 15.30
C ALA A 251 -11.17 -41.08 14.70
N VAL A 252 -11.06 -40.11 13.79
CA VAL A 252 -12.22 -39.53 13.11
C VAL A 252 -12.73 -40.49 12.06
N THR A 253 -13.93 -41.01 12.26
CA THR A 253 -14.52 -42.03 11.38
C THR A 253 -15.53 -41.47 10.38
N ALA A 254 -16.06 -40.27 10.61
CA ALA A 254 -17.01 -39.60 9.75
C ALA A 254 -16.76 -38.07 9.73
N TYR A 255 -17.14 -37.41 8.66
CA TYR A 255 -17.10 -35.96 8.51
C TYR A 255 -18.27 -35.34 9.30
N ASP A 256 -18.06 -35.12 10.60
CA ASP A 256 -19.06 -34.65 11.54
C ASP A 256 -19.28 -33.12 11.50
N ALA A 257 -20.23 -32.64 12.28
CA ALA A 257 -20.57 -31.21 12.36
C ALA A 257 -19.42 -30.35 12.92
N THR A 258 -18.54 -30.91 13.75
CA THR A 258 -17.37 -30.19 14.31
C THR A 258 -16.35 -29.94 13.24
N LEU A 259 -15.98 -30.97 12.47
CA LEU A 259 -15.10 -30.84 11.32
C LEU A 259 -15.70 -29.97 10.22
N GLN A 260 -17.03 -30.04 9.99
CA GLN A 260 -17.70 -29.18 9.03
C GLN A 260 -17.53 -27.69 9.38
N LYS A 261 -17.73 -27.32 10.65
CA LYS A 261 -17.49 -25.94 11.14
C LYS A 261 -16.03 -25.52 10.98
N ALA A 262 -15.10 -26.42 11.30
CA ALA A 262 -13.67 -26.15 11.11
C ALA A 262 -13.32 -25.93 9.63
N VAL A 263 -13.90 -26.72 8.72
CA VAL A 263 -13.74 -26.53 7.26
C VAL A 263 -14.39 -25.22 6.81
N GLN A 264 -15.55 -24.84 7.32
CA GLN A 264 -16.17 -23.53 7.02
C GLN A 264 -15.29 -22.36 7.48
N SER A 265 -14.66 -22.46 8.66
CA SER A 265 -13.69 -21.47 9.14
C SER A 265 -12.49 -21.39 8.17
N PHE A 266 -11.92 -22.54 7.82
CA PHE A 266 -10.82 -22.62 6.85
C PHE A 266 -11.20 -22.01 5.50
N GLN A 267 -12.36 -22.39 4.93
CA GLN A 267 -12.85 -21.88 3.65
C GLN A 267 -12.98 -20.36 3.66
N SER A 268 -13.59 -19.81 4.73
CA SER A 268 -13.75 -18.36 4.91
C SER A 268 -12.41 -17.62 4.86
N ARG A 269 -11.39 -18.16 5.56
CA ARG A 269 -10.04 -17.56 5.59
C ARG A 269 -9.25 -17.75 4.29
N HIS A 270 -9.71 -18.61 3.38
CA HIS A 270 -9.02 -18.93 2.12
C HIS A 270 -9.80 -18.42 0.89
N ALA A 271 -10.70 -17.44 1.08
CA ALA A 271 -11.54 -16.87 0.02
C ALA A 271 -12.31 -17.93 -0.78
N LEU A 272 -12.77 -18.99 -0.10
CA LEU A 272 -13.60 -20.06 -0.66
C LEU A 272 -15.05 -19.91 -0.17
N PRO A 273 -16.05 -20.45 -0.89
CA PRO A 273 -17.41 -20.57 -0.34
C PRO A 273 -17.39 -21.35 0.97
N ALA A 274 -17.86 -20.72 2.06
CA ALA A 274 -17.83 -21.32 3.40
C ALA A 274 -19.05 -22.23 3.63
N ASP A 275 -19.27 -23.19 2.73
CA ASP A 275 -20.41 -24.13 2.75
C ASP A 275 -20.13 -25.43 3.52
N GLY A 276 -18.86 -25.65 3.90
CA GLY A 276 -18.42 -26.87 4.57
C GLY A 276 -18.35 -28.08 3.63
N VAL A 277 -18.49 -27.91 2.34
CA VAL A 277 -18.29 -28.99 1.36
C VAL A 277 -16.82 -28.99 0.91
N ILE A 278 -16.14 -30.11 1.09
CA ILE A 278 -14.78 -30.22 0.60
C ILE A 278 -14.83 -30.65 -0.87
N GLY A 279 -14.71 -29.67 -1.75
CA GLY A 279 -14.49 -29.88 -3.19
C GLY A 279 -13.01 -29.74 -3.57
N LYS A 280 -12.73 -29.78 -4.88
CA LYS A 280 -11.37 -29.64 -5.40
C LYS A 280 -10.66 -28.40 -4.87
N SER A 281 -11.31 -27.22 -4.88
CA SER A 281 -10.68 -25.97 -4.45
C SER A 281 -10.32 -25.97 -2.96
N THR A 282 -11.18 -26.56 -2.11
CA THR A 282 -10.90 -26.70 -0.67
C THR A 282 -9.75 -27.69 -0.44
N LEU A 283 -9.74 -28.79 -1.18
CA LEU A 283 -8.66 -29.80 -1.09
C LEU A 283 -7.31 -29.22 -1.55
N ASP A 284 -7.30 -28.48 -2.66
CA ASP A 284 -6.11 -27.80 -3.17
C ASP A 284 -5.56 -26.79 -2.14
N ALA A 285 -6.43 -26.00 -1.52
CA ALA A 285 -6.04 -25.03 -0.49
C ALA A 285 -5.46 -25.71 0.77
N LEU A 286 -6.06 -26.83 1.22
CA LEU A 286 -5.57 -27.65 2.33
C LEU A 286 -4.24 -28.35 2.00
N ALA A 287 -3.96 -28.62 0.74
CA ALA A 287 -2.72 -29.26 0.30
C ALA A 287 -1.52 -28.28 0.28
N VAL A 288 -1.75 -26.97 0.27
CA VAL A 288 -0.67 -25.98 0.27
C VAL A 288 0.19 -26.14 1.53
N PRO A 289 1.51 -26.40 1.39
CA PRO A 289 2.38 -26.61 2.54
C PRO A 289 2.63 -25.31 3.32
N PRO A 290 2.88 -25.38 4.66
CA PRO A 290 3.16 -24.21 5.49
C PRO A 290 4.29 -23.34 4.95
N ALA A 291 5.35 -23.92 4.38
CA ALA A 291 6.45 -23.17 3.78
C ALA A 291 6.01 -22.23 2.66
N ALA A 292 5.04 -22.64 1.83
CA ALA A 292 4.48 -21.76 0.79
C ALA A 292 3.64 -20.61 1.41
N ARG A 293 2.97 -20.87 2.54
CA ARG A 293 2.25 -19.83 3.30
C ARG A 293 3.21 -18.86 4.00
N VAL A 294 4.33 -19.36 4.54
CA VAL A 294 5.44 -18.51 5.04
C VAL A 294 5.89 -17.53 3.97
N GLN A 295 6.13 -18.02 2.75
CA GLN A 295 6.50 -17.16 1.63
C GLN A 295 5.42 -16.12 1.31
N GLN A 296 4.15 -16.51 1.27
CA GLN A 296 3.04 -15.60 1.01
C GLN A 296 2.90 -14.51 2.08
N ILE A 297 3.10 -14.85 3.36
CA ILE A 297 3.11 -13.89 4.47
C ILE A 297 4.30 -12.95 4.34
N ALA A 298 5.50 -13.46 4.04
CA ALA A 298 6.70 -12.63 3.86
C ALA A 298 6.52 -11.62 2.71
N LEU A 299 5.89 -12.02 1.59
CA LEU A 299 5.55 -11.12 0.49
C LEU A 299 4.54 -10.04 0.91
N ALA A 300 3.55 -10.38 1.74
CA ALA A 300 2.61 -9.41 2.29
C ALA A 300 3.31 -8.42 3.24
N MET A 301 4.23 -8.88 4.09
CA MET A 301 5.04 -8.00 4.94
C MET A 301 5.92 -7.06 4.11
N GLU A 302 6.53 -7.54 3.03
CA GLU A 302 7.31 -6.69 2.12
C GLU A 302 6.43 -5.61 1.48
N ARG A 303 5.23 -5.94 1.00
CA ARG A 303 4.30 -4.95 0.44
C ARG A 303 3.88 -3.89 1.45
N LEU A 304 3.70 -4.23 2.75
CA LEU A 304 3.40 -3.24 3.78
C LEU A 304 4.58 -2.27 4.00
N ARG A 305 5.82 -2.73 3.84
CA ARG A 305 7.01 -1.85 3.88
C ARG A 305 7.04 -0.87 2.70
N LEU A 306 6.63 -1.35 1.52
CA LEU A 306 6.60 -0.56 0.28
C LEU A 306 5.41 0.40 0.21
N THR A 307 4.39 0.20 1.05
CA THR A 307 3.15 0.97 1.00
C THR A 307 3.18 2.07 2.07
N PRO A 308 3.09 3.35 1.70
CA PRO A 308 3.05 4.44 2.66
C PRO A 308 1.77 4.38 3.51
N LEU A 309 1.88 4.62 4.81
CA LEU A 309 0.70 4.93 5.63
C LEU A 309 0.42 6.43 5.48
N PRO A 310 -0.74 6.85 4.94
CA PRO A 310 -1.06 8.26 4.79
C PRO A 310 -1.08 8.99 6.13
N ALA A 311 -0.46 10.18 6.18
CA ALA A 311 -0.54 11.05 7.35
C ALA A 311 -1.91 11.73 7.52
N ALA A 312 -2.75 11.68 6.49
CA ALA A 312 -4.10 12.25 6.50
C ALA A 312 -4.96 11.62 7.62
N PRO A 313 -5.86 12.39 8.23
CA PRO A 313 -6.74 11.90 9.31
C PRO A 313 -7.73 10.83 8.83
N ARG A 314 -7.96 10.72 7.54
CA ARG A 314 -8.82 9.71 6.91
C ARG A 314 -8.22 9.26 5.59
N PHE A 315 -8.32 7.97 5.30
CA PHE A 315 -7.91 7.41 4.03
C PHE A 315 -8.71 6.14 3.69
N VAL A 316 -8.68 5.77 2.42
CA VAL A 316 -9.35 4.57 1.90
C VAL A 316 -8.29 3.64 1.30
N THR A 317 -8.46 2.34 1.50
CA THR A 317 -7.69 1.32 0.79
C THR A 317 -8.59 0.41 -0.02
N VAL A 318 -8.12 -0.03 -1.17
CA VAL A 318 -8.73 -1.10 -1.96
C VAL A 318 -7.71 -2.21 -2.10
N ASN A 319 -7.94 -3.32 -1.41
CA ASN A 319 -7.11 -4.51 -1.59
C ASN A 319 -7.62 -5.32 -2.78
N VAL A 320 -6.91 -5.23 -3.90
CA VAL A 320 -7.32 -5.79 -5.19
C VAL A 320 -7.58 -7.30 -5.15
N PRO A 321 -6.67 -8.17 -4.65
CA PRO A 321 -6.89 -9.62 -4.66
C PRO A 321 -7.95 -10.10 -3.65
N GLU A 322 -8.23 -9.30 -2.62
CA GLU A 322 -9.28 -9.57 -1.63
C GLU A 322 -10.65 -9.09 -2.11
N PHE A 323 -10.68 -8.19 -3.11
CA PHE A 323 -11.88 -7.52 -3.58
C PHE A 323 -12.60 -6.75 -2.48
N THR A 324 -11.84 -6.05 -1.64
CA THR A 324 -12.35 -5.35 -0.45
C THR A 324 -11.83 -3.92 -0.41
N LEU A 325 -12.74 -2.98 -0.13
CA LEU A 325 -12.45 -1.59 0.22
C LEU A 325 -12.57 -1.45 1.73
N ARG A 326 -11.61 -0.74 2.35
CA ARG A 326 -11.69 -0.32 3.76
C ARG A 326 -11.46 1.18 3.87
N ALA A 327 -12.22 1.83 4.73
CA ALA A 327 -12.03 3.23 5.07
C ALA A 327 -11.53 3.33 6.51
N PHE A 328 -10.48 4.12 6.69
CA PHE A 328 -9.76 4.23 7.96
C PHE A 328 -9.75 5.66 8.48
N ARG A 329 -9.83 5.78 9.79
CA ARG A 329 -9.49 7.00 10.53
C ARG A 329 -8.11 6.84 11.16
N ASN A 330 -7.29 7.90 11.04
CA ASN A 330 -5.94 7.96 11.58
C ASN A 330 -5.86 9.10 12.61
N ASP A 331 -5.97 8.73 13.88
CA ASP A 331 -5.88 9.67 14.99
C ASP A 331 -4.43 9.65 15.53
N ALA A 332 -3.57 10.50 14.96
CA ALA A 332 -2.16 10.65 15.35
C ALA A 332 -1.37 9.32 15.41
N GLY A 333 -1.55 8.45 14.42
CA GLY A 333 -0.90 7.14 14.32
C GLY A 333 -1.73 5.97 14.87
N SER A 334 -2.86 6.23 15.53
CA SER A 334 -3.86 5.22 15.89
C SER A 334 -4.82 5.01 14.71
N VAL A 335 -4.56 3.99 13.91
CA VAL A 335 -5.37 3.66 12.74
C VAL A 335 -6.54 2.76 13.14
N ARG A 336 -7.76 3.17 12.78
CA ARG A 336 -8.99 2.42 13.05
C ARG A 336 -9.82 2.28 11.78
N GLU A 337 -10.29 1.07 11.53
CA GLU A 337 -11.25 0.81 10.46
C GLU A 337 -12.66 1.28 10.88
N ASP A 338 -13.26 2.13 10.03
CA ASP A 338 -14.63 2.64 10.22
C ASP A 338 -15.62 1.95 9.28
N LEU A 339 -15.19 1.52 8.07
CA LEU A 339 -16.05 0.96 7.04
C LEU A 339 -15.30 -0.10 6.24
N GLN A 340 -16.01 -1.20 5.93
CA GLN A 340 -15.54 -2.26 5.03
C GLN A 340 -16.65 -2.64 4.07
N MET A 341 -16.31 -2.84 2.77
CA MET A 341 -17.28 -3.30 1.77
C MET A 341 -16.62 -4.06 0.64
N ARG A 342 -17.40 -4.85 -0.08
CA ARG A 342 -16.94 -5.56 -1.27
C ARG A 342 -16.75 -4.62 -2.46
N VAL A 343 -15.77 -4.97 -3.32
CA VAL A 343 -15.54 -4.25 -4.58
C VAL A 343 -15.41 -5.22 -5.75
N ILE A 344 -15.58 -4.67 -6.97
CA ILE A 344 -15.25 -5.33 -8.22
C ILE A 344 -14.12 -4.55 -8.87
N VAL A 345 -13.03 -5.26 -9.20
CA VAL A 345 -11.81 -4.68 -9.77
C VAL A 345 -11.62 -5.07 -11.23
N GLY A 346 -10.56 -4.57 -11.86
CA GLY A 346 -10.23 -4.86 -13.25
C GLY A 346 -9.94 -6.33 -13.54
N LYS A 347 -10.15 -6.76 -14.80
CA LYS A 347 -9.87 -8.12 -15.25
C LYS A 347 -8.38 -8.41 -15.24
N ALA A 348 -8.01 -9.62 -14.79
CA ALA A 348 -6.63 -10.05 -14.63
C ALA A 348 -5.78 -10.00 -15.92
N LEU A 349 -6.35 -10.26 -17.08
CA LEU A 349 -5.60 -10.40 -18.32
C LEU A 349 -5.43 -9.08 -19.09
N ASP A 350 -6.49 -8.26 -19.16
CA ASP A 350 -6.54 -7.17 -20.13
C ASP A 350 -6.59 -5.76 -19.51
N THR A 351 -7.21 -5.63 -18.34
CA THR A 351 -7.57 -4.33 -17.76
C THR A 351 -7.43 -4.34 -16.24
N ARG A 352 -6.23 -4.66 -15.76
CA ARG A 352 -5.91 -4.70 -14.32
C ARG A 352 -6.16 -3.35 -13.68
N THR A 353 -6.67 -3.34 -12.44
CA THR A 353 -6.58 -2.16 -11.58
C THR A 353 -5.11 -1.97 -11.20
N PRO A 354 -4.49 -0.82 -11.51
CA PRO A 354 -3.11 -0.54 -11.17
C PRO A 354 -2.91 -0.34 -9.67
N LEU A 355 -1.67 -0.48 -9.20
CA LEU A 355 -1.28 -0.25 -7.80
C LEU A 355 -0.72 1.17 -7.68
N PHE A 356 -1.48 2.04 -7.04
CA PHE A 356 -1.12 3.46 -6.86
C PHE A 356 -1.94 4.07 -5.74
N ASP A 357 -1.60 5.26 -5.35
CA ASP A 357 -2.43 6.13 -4.52
C ASP A 357 -2.81 7.41 -5.25
N GLU A 358 -3.95 7.98 -4.90
CA GLU A 358 -4.41 9.27 -5.39
C GLU A 358 -5.44 9.85 -4.43
N ASP A 359 -5.52 11.17 -4.38
CA ASP A 359 -6.47 11.87 -3.55
C ASP A 359 -7.87 11.89 -4.17
N MET A 360 -8.88 11.50 -3.39
CA MET A 360 -10.28 11.74 -3.72
C MET A 360 -10.60 13.22 -3.45
N LEU A 361 -11.02 13.96 -4.48
CA LEU A 361 -11.26 15.40 -4.37
C LEU A 361 -12.73 15.79 -4.42
N TRP A 362 -13.58 15.00 -5.07
CA TRP A 362 -15.02 15.26 -5.15
C TRP A 362 -15.82 14.01 -5.47
N ILE A 363 -17.11 14.08 -5.17
CA ILE A 363 -18.11 13.08 -5.59
C ILE A 363 -18.97 13.68 -6.70
N GLU A 364 -19.23 12.91 -7.73
CA GLU A 364 -20.19 13.24 -8.80
C GLU A 364 -21.40 12.31 -8.70
N PHE A 365 -22.55 12.83 -8.33
CA PHE A 365 -23.83 12.14 -8.32
C PHE A 365 -24.48 12.22 -9.69
N SER A 366 -25.21 11.18 -10.10
CA SER A 366 -25.83 11.05 -11.42
C SER A 366 -24.87 11.38 -12.57
N PRO A 367 -23.69 10.69 -12.65
CA PRO A 367 -22.64 11.04 -13.59
C PRO A 367 -23.02 10.71 -15.03
N TYR A 368 -22.48 11.48 -15.99
CA TYR A 368 -22.29 10.98 -17.34
C TYR A 368 -21.14 9.97 -17.37
N TRP A 369 -21.32 8.85 -18.06
CA TRP A 369 -20.19 8.00 -18.39
C TRP A 369 -19.63 8.36 -19.76
N ASN A 370 -18.55 9.12 -19.78
CA ASN A 370 -17.77 9.32 -21.00
C ASN A 370 -17.02 8.02 -21.30
N ILE A 371 -17.44 7.32 -22.36
CA ILE A 371 -16.86 6.02 -22.71
C ILE A 371 -15.41 6.22 -23.16
N PRO A 372 -14.43 5.57 -22.51
CA PRO A 372 -13.03 5.66 -22.90
C PRO A 372 -12.83 5.27 -24.37
N PRO A 373 -11.92 5.93 -25.10
CA PRO A 373 -11.67 5.62 -26.53
C PRO A 373 -11.34 4.15 -26.79
N SER A 374 -10.66 3.47 -25.86
CA SER A 374 -10.35 2.04 -25.96
C SER A 374 -11.61 1.17 -25.95
N ILE A 375 -12.56 1.44 -25.07
CA ILE A 375 -13.83 0.73 -24.95
C ILE A 375 -14.73 1.10 -26.14
N ALA A 376 -14.80 2.40 -26.50
CA ALA A 376 -15.58 2.87 -27.64
C ALA A 376 -15.16 2.13 -28.93
N ARG A 377 -13.86 2.06 -29.20
CA ARG A 377 -13.32 1.44 -30.43
C ARG A 377 -13.43 -0.09 -30.42
N LYS A 378 -13.14 -0.75 -29.30
CA LYS A 378 -13.10 -2.21 -29.21
C LYS A 378 -14.46 -2.87 -29.00
N GLU A 379 -15.42 -2.17 -28.35
CA GLU A 379 -16.68 -2.77 -27.93
C GLU A 379 -17.91 -2.01 -28.43
N THR A 380 -17.98 -0.68 -28.19
CA THR A 380 -19.20 0.09 -28.43
C THR A 380 -19.46 0.29 -29.92
N VAL A 381 -18.49 0.78 -30.69
CA VAL A 381 -18.64 0.99 -32.14
C VAL A 381 -18.90 -0.31 -32.89
N PRO A 382 -18.18 -1.42 -32.67
CA PRO A 382 -18.53 -2.72 -33.26
C PRO A 382 -19.94 -3.19 -32.93
N THR A 383 -20.43 -2.93 -31.71
CA THR A 383 -21.79 -3.27 -31.31
C THR A 383 -22.83 -2.40 -32.02
N LEU A 384 -22.58 -1.07 -32.13
CA LEU A 384 -23.48 -0.14 -32.83
C LEU A 384 -23.55 -0.39 -34.34
N ARG A 385 -22.47 -0.86 -34.96
CA ARG A 385 -22.48 -1.29 -36.37
C ARG A 385 -23.38 -2.48 -36.63
N ARG A 386 -23.48 -3.41 -35.65
CA ARG A 386 -24.36 -4.60 -35.75
C ARG A 386 -25.78 -4.31 -35.30
N ASN A 387 -25.95 -3.44 -34.32
CA ASN A 387 -27.24 -3.10 -33.71
C ASN A 387 -27.29 -1.60 -33.40
N PRO A 388 -27.72 -0.74 -34.34
CA PRO A 388 -27.85 0.70 -34.11
C PRO A 388 -28.76 1.07 -32.96
N GLY A 389 -29.81 0.27 -32.70
CA GLY A 389 -30.74 0.48 -31.58
C GLY A 389 -30.09 0.39 -30.20
N TYR A 390 -28.88 -0.18 -30.10
CA TYR A 390 -28.14 -0.29 -28.84
C TYR A 390 -27.83 1.09 -28.22
N LEU A 391 -27.59 2.14 -29.05
CA LEU A 391 -27.32 3.49 -28.56
C LEU A 391 -28.50 3.99 -27.69
N ALA A 392 -29.70 3.97 -28.24
CA ALA A 392 -30.92 4.40 -27.55
C ALA A 392 -31.26 3.48 -26.37
N ALA A 393 -31.14 2.15 -26.56
CA ALA A 393 -31.42 1.17 -25.54
C ALA A 393 -30.52 1.35 -24.29
N GLN A 394 -29.29 1.82 -24.46
CA GLN A 394 -28.36 2.08 -23.37
C GLN A 394 -28.36 3.55 -22.90
N GLY A 395 -29.19 4.41 -23.45
CA GLY A 395 -29.21 5.83 -23.10
C GLY A 395 -27.91 6.57 -23.48
N MET A 396 -27.27 6.12 -24.55
CA MET A 396 -26.03 6.72 -25.06
C MET A 396 -26.30 7.83 -26.08
N GLU A 397 -25.29 8.68 -26.28
CA GLU A 397 -25.30 9.77 -27.25
C GLU A 397 -23.90 10.07 -27.77
N PHE A 398 -23.80 10.55 -28.99
CA PHE A 398 -22.57 11.07 -29.55
C PHE A 398 -22.36 12.53 -29.12
N VAL A 399 -21.11 12.90 -28.85
CA VAL A 399 -20.74 14.26 -28.45
C VAL A 399 -19.55 14.72 -29.28
N SER A 400 -19.71 15.86 -29.94
CA SER A 400 -18.68 16.57 -30.72
C SER A 400 -18.61 18.04 -30.34
N ALA A 401 -17.73 18.80 -30.97
CA ALA A 401 -17.65 20.25 -30.81
C ALA A 401 -18.94 20.96 -31.29
N SER A 402 -19.65 20.38 -32.28
CA SER A 402 -20.90 20.93 -32.85
C SER A 402 -22.15 20.57 -32.05
N GLY A 403 -22.01 19.79 -30.97
CA GLY A 403 -23.14 19.42 -30.11
C GLY A 403 -23.31 17.90 -29.87
N VAL A 404 -24.56 17.53 -29.56
CA VAL A 404 -24.95 16.16 -29.22
C VAL A 404 -25.82 15.59 -30.33
N SER A 405 -25.59 14.34 -30.75
CA SER A 405 -26.43 13.58 -31.69
C SER A 405 -26.78 12.21 -31.13
N THR A 406 -27.96 11.68 -31.48
CA THR A 406 -28.39 10.31 -31.21
C THR A 406 -28.45 9.45 -32.47
N ASP A 407 -28.04 9.96 -33.62
CA ASP A 407 -28.13 9.28 -34.89
C ASP A 407 -26.93 8.35 -35.11
N VAL A 408 -27.21 7.08 -35.23
CA VAL A 408 -26.18 6.07 -35.53
C VAL A 408 -25.97 5.99 -37.02
N THR A 409 -25.03 6.80 -37.52
CA THR A 409 -24.64 6.85 -38.92
C THR A 409 -23.22 6.31 -39.12
N PRO A 410 -22.86 5.81 -40.31
CA PRO A 410 -21.47 5.45 -40.60
C PRO A 410 -20.48 6.56 -40.28
N GLN A 411 -20.84 7.81 -40.64
CA GLN A 411 -20.03 9.00 -40.42
C GLN A 411 -19.75 9.26 -38.94
N ASN A 412 -20.78 9.15 -38.07
CA ASN A 412 -20.61 9.33 -36.62
C ASN A 412 -19.74 8.21 -36.02
N LEU A 413 -19.93 6.99 -36.48
CA LEU A 413 -19.11 5.85 -36.00
C LEU A 413 -17.64 5.97 -36.43
N ASP A 414 -17.39 6.42 -37.67
CA ASP A 414 -16.03 6.65 -38.18
C ASP A 414 -15.37 7.85 -37.48
N ALA A 415 -16.14 8.92 -37.19
CA ALA A 415 -15.67 10.05 -36.39
C ALA A 415 -15.25 9.63 -34.95
N VAL A 416 -15.97 8.68 -34.33
CA VAL A 416 -15.56 8.08 -33.02
C VAL A 416 -14.28 7.29 -33.20
N MET A 417 -14.17 6.46 -34.22
CA MET A 417 -12.94 5.70 -34.52
C MET A 417 -11.73 6.61 -34.74
N ALA A 418 -11.93 7.76 -35.39
CA ALA A 418 -10.91 8.78 -35.62
C ALA A 418 -10.63 9.68 -34.41
N GLY A 419 -11.43 9.56 -33.31
CA GLY A 419 -11.27 10.41 -32.11
C GLY A 419 -11.81 11.82 -32.23
N GLN A 420 -12.54 12.15 -33.32
CA GLN A 420 -13.17 13.44 -33.54
C GLN A 420 -14.50 13.60 -32.82
N MET A 421 -15.10 12.47 -32.43
CA MET A 421 -16.35 12.38 -31.71
C MET A 421 -16.19 11.37 -30.56
N ARG A 422 -16.88 11.57 -29.43
CA ARG A 422 -16.94 10.62 -28.32
C ARG A 422 -18.36 10.11 -28.12
N ILE A 423 -18.48 8.95 -27.49
CA ILE A 423 -19.76 8.42 -27.03
C ILE A 423 -19.80 8.63 -25.50
N ARG A 424 -20.96 9.09 -25.00
CA ARG A 424 -21.22 9.10 -23.55
C ARG A 424 -22.57 8.47 -23.25
N GLN A 425 -22.69 7.90 -22.05
CA GLN A 425 -23.95 7.40 -21.51
C GLN A 425 -24.54 8.43 -20.54
N ARG A 426 -25.84 8.70 -20.66
CA ARG A 426 -26.57 9.64 -19.80
C ARG A 426 -26.76 9.10 -18.39
N PRO A 427 -26.96 9.96 -17.37
CA PRO A 427 -27.44 9.55 -16.06
C PRO A 427 -28.68 8.67 -16.16
N GLY A 428 -28.82 7.72 -15.24
CA GLY A 428 -29.98 6.85 -15.16
C GLY A 428 -29.66 5.39 -14.81
N PRO A 429 -30.69 4.54 -14.65
CA PRO A 429 -30.55 3.20 -14.06
C PRO A 429 -29.73 2.22 -14.90
N ARG A 430 -29.45 2.55 -16.16
CA ARG A 430 -28.60 1.73 -17.05
C ARG A 430 -27.17 2.25 -17.18
N ASN A 431 -26.85 3.38 -16.55
CA ASN A 431 -25.51 3.93 -16.62
C ASN A 431 -24.48 2.95 -16.01
N ALA A 432 -23.44 2.64 -16.75
CA ALA A 432 -22.42 1.68 -16.32
C ALA A 432 -21.66 2.12 -15.05
N LEU A 433 -21.63 3.43 -14.75
CA LEU A 433 -21.07 3.97 -13.50
C LEU A 433 -22.08 3.97 -12.35
N GLY A 434 -23.31 3.49 -12.58
CA GLY A 434 -24.39 3.66 -11.61
C GLY A 434 -24.75 5.14 -11.44
N ASP A 435 -25.08 5.52 -10.24
CA ASP A 435 -25.63 6.82 -9.87
C ASP A 435 -24.68 7.71 -9.05
N ILE A 436 -23.44 7.22 -8.82
CA ILE A 436 -22.42 7.95 -8.06
C ILE A 436 -21.00 7.54 -8.50
N LYS A 437 -20.09 8.51 -8.53
CA LYS A 437 -18.70 8.37 -8.87
C LYS A 437 -17.84 9.19 -7.92
N PHE A 438 -16.77 8.60 -7.39
CA PHE A 438 -15.79 9.22 -6.52
C PHE A 438 -14.53 9.51 -7.35
N MET A 439 -14.15 10.76 -7.43
CA MET A 439 -13.16 11.24 -8.37
C MET A 439 -11.76 11.27 -7.78
N LEU A 440 -10.88 10.52 -8.42
CA LEU A 440 -9.44 10.44 -8.18
C LEU A 440 -8.75 11.02 -9.42
N PRO A 441 -8.27 12.27 -9.41
CA PRO A 441 -7.65 12.90 -10.58
C PRO A 441 -6.30 12.25 -10.92
N ASN A 442 -6.29 11.22 -11.75
CA ASN A 442 -5.09 10.51 -12.18
C ASN A 442 -5.04 10.37 -13.71
N ASN A 443 -3.84 10.08 -14.24
CA ASN A 443 -3.59 9.88 -15.66
C ASN A 443 -4.01 8.51 -16.20
N GLN A 444 -4.47 7.60 -15.34
CA GLN A 444 -4.89 6.24 -15.69
C GLN A 444 -6.42 6.13 -15.84
N ASN A 445 -7.17 7.21 -15.57
CA ASN A 445 -8.62 7.25 -15.59
C ASN A 445 -9.29 6.22 -14.67
N ILE A 446 -8.70 5.97 -13.52
CA ILE A 446 -9.23 5.08 -12.48
C ILE A 446 -10.03 5.90 -11.46
N TYR A 447 -11.20 5.41 -11.09
CA TYR A 447 -12.06 6.01 -10.08
C TYR A 447 -12.90 4.92 -9.39
N LEU A 448 -13.52 5.27 -8.24
CA LEU A 448 -14.50 4.41 -7.60
C LEU A 448 -15.89 4.81 -8.08
N HIS A 449 -16.80 3.84 -8.27
CA HIS A 449 -18.16 4.12 -8.73
C HIS A 449 -19.14 3.02 -8.35
N HIS A 450 -20.42 3.33 -8.38
CA HIS A 450 -21.49 2.36 -8.22
C HIS A 450 -21.70 1.52 -9.50
N THR A 451 -22.68 0.63 -9.52
CA THR A 451 -22.96 -0.23 -10.67
C THR A 451 -24.45 -0.57 -10.74
N PRO A 452 -25.04 -0.67 -11.95
CA PRO A 452 -26.39 -1.18 -12.13
C PRO A 452 -26.50 -2.72 -11.97
N SER A 453 -25.39 -3.40 -11.67
CA SER A 453 -25.33 -4.86 -11.58
C SER A 453 -24.87 -5.33 -10.19
N PRO A 454 -25.66 -5.06 -9.10
CA PRO A 454 -25.25 -5.37 -7.71
C PRO A 454 -25.12 -6.88 -7.45
N GLY A 455 -25.80 -7.74 -8.20
CA GLY A 455 -25.67 -9.20 -8.07
C GLY A 455 -24.26 -9.75 -8.32
N LEU A 456 -23.36 -8.96 -8.94
CA LEU A 456 -21.97 -9.38 -9.15
C LEU A 456 -21.15 -9.36 -7.85
N PHE A 457 -21.56 -8.63 -6.82
CA PHE A 457 -20.86 -8.61 -5.53
C PHE A 457 -21.01 -9.92 -4.75
N SER A 458 -22.03 -10.74 -5.05
CA SER A 458 -22.20 -12.07 -4.44
C SER A 458 -21.19 -13.12 -4.97
N ARG A 459 -20.48 -12.80 -6.06
CA ARG A 459 -19.47 -13.71 -6.62
C ARG A 459 -18.23 -13.76 -5.72
N THR A 460 -17.64 -14.93 -5.56
CA THR A 460 -16.37 -15.11 -4.84
C THR A 460 -15.22 -14.40 -5.58
N ARG A 461 -15.13 -14.57 -6.89
CA ARG A 461 -14.19 -13.85 -7.74
C ARG A 461 -14.87 -12.63 -8.35
N ARG A 462 -14.24 -11.45 -8.24
CA ARG A 462 -14.86 -10.16 -8.62
C ARG A 462 -13.94 -9.27 -9.49
N ASP A 463 -13.14 -9.85 -10.38
CA ASP A 463 -12.30 -9.15 -11.36
C ASP A 463 -13.04 -9.04 -12.71
N PHE A 464 -14.00 -8.12 -12.81
CA PHE A 464 -14.90 -8.00 -13.97
C PHE A 464 -14.87 -6.64 -14.66
N SER A 465 -14.23 -5.60 -14.06
CA SER A 465 -14.23 -4.25 -14.60
C SER A 465 -13.13 -4.03 -15.66
N HIS A 466 -13.11 -2.84 -16.26
CA HIS A 466 -12.07 -2.37 -17.16
C HIS A 466 -10.99 -1.54 -16.45
N GLY A 467 -10.76 -1.80 -15.15
CA GLY A 467 -9.75 -1.14 -14.34
C GLY A 467 -10.33 -0.31 -13.19
N CYS A 468 -11.42 0.42 -13.41
CA CYS A 468 -12.11 1.15 -12.33
C CYS A 468 -12.69 0.21 -11.29
N VAL A 469 -12.90 0.72 -10.08
CA VAL A 469 -13.37 -0.07 -8.95
C VAL A 469 -14.86 0.19 -8.71
N ARG A 470 -15.68 -0.86 -8.82
CA ARG A 470 -17.09 -0.78 -8.46
C ARG A 470 -17.24 -1.06 -6.97
N ILE A 471 -18.01 -0.23 -6.28
CA ILE A 471 -18.24 -0.35 -4.83
C ILE A 471 -19.67 -0.81 -4.55
N GLU A 472 -19.82 -1.62 -3.50
CA GLU A 472 -21.10 -2.22 -3.13
C GLU A 472 -22.04 -1.25 -2.41
N GLU A 473 -21.49 -0.45 -1.47
CA GLU A 473 -22.24 0.44 -0.60
C GLU A 473 -21.87 1.92 -0.83
N PRO A 474 -22.26 2.50 -1.98
CA PRO A 474 -21.82 3.84 -2.35
C PRO A 474 -22.36 4.94 -1.43
N VAL A 475 -23.55 4.76 -0.85
CA VAL A 475 -24.15 5.73 0.08
C VAL A 475 -23.37 5.76 1.38
N ALA A 476 -23.00 4.59 1.93
CA ALA A 476 -22.19 4.51 3.15
C ALA A 476 -20.82 5.17 2.95
N LEU A 477 -20.16 4.94 1.81
CA LEU A 477 -18.90 5.59 1.51
C LEU A 477 -19.07 7.11 1.34
N ALA A 478 -20.14 7.57 0.67
CA ALA A 478 -20.40 8.99 0.50
C ALA A 478 -20.66 9.70 1.85
N GLN A 479 -21.42 9.09 2.75
CA GLN A 479 -21.65 9.61 4.10
C GLN A 479 -20.34 9.69 4.90
N TRP A 480 -19.50 8.67 4.80
CA TRP A 480 -18.21 8.65 5.50
C TRP A 480 -17.24 9.71 4.95
N VAL A 481 -17.20 9.89 3.63
CA VAL A 481 -16.34 10.88 2.97
C VAL A 481 -16.79 12.31 3.23
N LEU A 482 -18.12 12.57 3.26
CA LEU A 482 -18.74 13.89 3.45
C LEU A 482 -19.14 14.16 4.93
N HIS A 483 -18.60 13.41 5.90
CA HIS A 483 -19.03 13.49 7.31
C HIS A 483 -18.86 14.88 7.94
N ASP A 484 -17.94 15.68 7.41
CA ASP A 484 -17.63 17.05 7.81
C ASP A 484 -18.49 18.12 7.11
N GLN A 485 -19.45 17.68 6.27
CA GLN A 485 -20.38 18.52 5.51
C GLN A 485 -21.82 18.14 5.88
N PRO A 486 -22.39 18.69 6.95
CA PRO A 486 -23.66 18.23 7.53
C PRO A 486 -24.86 18.43 6.58
N GLU A 487 -24.73 19.28 5.57
CA GLU A 487 -25.72 19.43 4.52
C GLU A 487 -25.84 18.23 3.61
N TRP A 488 -24.85 17.31 3.54
CA TRP A 488 -24.89 16.06 2.79
C TRP A 488 -25.47 14.91 3.61
N THR A 489 -26.71 15.08 4.06
CA THR A 489 -27.47 14.01 4.71
C THR A 489 -27.67 12.81 3.77
N GLU A 490 -27.95 11.63 4.30
CA GLU A 490 -28.27 10.45 3.49
C GLU A 490 -29.41 10.72 2.51
N ALA A 491 -30.46 11.41 2.95
CA ALA A 491 -31.59 11.79 2.11
C ALA A 491 -31.14 12.66 0.91
N ARG A 492 -30.27 13.65 1.14
CA ARG A 492 -29.73 14.51 0.08
C ARG A 492 -28.82 13.73 -0.87
N ILE A 493 -27.98 12.82 -0.35
CA ILE A 493 -27.14 11.94 -1.16
C ILE A 493 -28.03 11.11 -2.10
N ARG A 494 -29.01 10.38 -1.55
CA ARG A 494 -29.95 9.56 -2.34
C ARG A 494 -30.76 10.38 -3.34
N GLN A 495 -31.23 11.57 -2.96
CA GLN A 495 -31.90 12.49 -3.87
C GLN A 495 -30.97 12.93 -5.03
N SER A 496 -29.70 13.20 -4.73
CA SER A 496 -28.72 13.61 -5.74
C SER A 496 -28.39 12.49 -6.72
N MET A 497 -28.37 11.24 -6.25
CA MET A 497 -28.16 10.05 -7.08
C MET A 497 -29.29 9.82 -8.08
N GLY A 498 -30.53 10.29 -7.81
CA GLY A 498 -31.67 10.16 -8.70
C GLY A 498 -31.88 11.34 -9.68
N ARG A 499 -30.97 12.31 -9.73
CA ARG A 499 -31.15 13.50 -10.59
C ARG A 499 -30.89 13.22 -12.06
N PRO A 500 -31.58 13.93 -13.01
CA PRO A 500 -31.36 13.76 -14.45
C PRO A 500 -30.07 14.43 -14.94
N ARG A 501 -29.40 15.23 -14.09
CA ARG A 501 -28.14 15.95 -14.38
C ARG A 501 -27.15 15.76 -13.24
N PRO A 502 -25.86 15.75 -13.51
CA PRO A 502 -24.83 15.62 -12.49
C PRO A 502 -24.92 16.69 -11.40
N VAL A 503 -24.66 16.25 -10.18
CA VAL A 503 -24.46 17.13 -9.00
C VAL A 503 -23.11 16.80 -8.41
N THR A 504 -22.30 17.82 -8.14
CA THR A 504 -20.94 17.65 -7.59
C THR A 504 -20.89 18.09 -6.14
N ALA A 505 -20.36 17.22 -5.27
CA ALA A 505 -19.93 17.55 -3.91
C ALA A 505 -18.41 17.56 -3.86
N LYS A 506 -17.82 18.73 -3.65
CA LYS A 506 -16.36 18.84 -3.41
C LYS A 506 -16.08 18.47 -1.97
N LEU A 507 -14.99 17.75 -1.73
CA LEU A 507 -14.50 17.47 -0.40
C LEU A 507 -13.84 18.74 0.18
N LEU A 508 -14.01 18.98 1.47
CA LEU A 508 -13.29 20.06 2.18
C LEU A 508 -11.80 19.72 2.27
N GLU A 509 -11.50 18.47 2.58
CA GLU A 509 -10.13 17.94 2.60
C GLU A 509 -10.04 16.74 1.65
N PRO A 510 -8.93 16.61 0.89
CA PRO A 510 -8.66 15.42 0.08
C PRO A 510 -8.63 14.16 0.95
N VAL A 511 -9.14 13.05 0.43
CA VAL A 511 -9.07 11.74 1.09
C VAL A 511 -8.19 10.82 0.26
N PRO A 512 -6.99 10.44 0.74
CA PRO A 512 -6.12 9.51 0.03
C PRO A 512 -6.79 8.16 -0.18
N VAL A 513 -6.66 7.61 -1.39
CA VAL A 513 -7.15 6.28 -1.78
C VAL A 513 -6.00 5.46 -2.31
N LEU A 514 -5.70 4.34 -1.65
CA LEU A 514 -4.59 3.46 -2.00
C LEU A 514 -5.11 2.16 -2.63
N MET A 515 -4.63 1.82 -3.82
CA MET A 515 -4.86 0.52 -4.46
C MET A 515 -3.74 -0.43 -4.06
N LEU A 516 -4.06 -1.41 -3.21
CA LEU A 516 -3.14 -2.35 -2.59
C LEU A 516 -3.21 -3.75 -3.22
N TYR A 517 -2.19 -4.56 -2.95
CA TYR A 517 -2.16 -5.95 -3.38
C TYR A 517 -1.62 -6.86 -2.28
N GLN A 518 -2.48 -7.23 -1.33
CA GLN A 518 -2.12 -8.09 -0.21
C GLN A 518 -2.77 -9.47 -0.40
N THR A 519 -1.97 -10.52 -0.50
CA THR A 519 -2.44 -11.90 -0.66
C THR A 519 -2.48 -12.68 0.66
N ALA A 520 -1.91 -12.11 1.73
CA ALA A 520 -2.12 -12.51 3.13
C ALA A 520 -2.54 -11.27 3.92
N VAL A 521 -3.69 -11.34 4.59
CA VAL A 521 -4.34 -10.23 5.29
C VAL A 521 -4.76 -10.69 6.67
N VAL A 522 -4.55 -9.85 7.70
CA VAL A 522 -5.13 -10.10 9.01
C VAL A 522 -6.40 -9.27 9.17
N ASP A 523 -7.52 -9.93 9.38
CA ASP A 523 -8.84 -9.34 9.61
C ASP A 523 -9.49 -9.98 10.83
N GLY A 524 -10.00 -9.17 11.75
CA GLY A 524 -10.58 -9.63 13.01
C GLY A 524 -9.63 -10.49 13.86
N GLY A 525 -8.30 -10.31 13.73
CA GLY A 525 -7.27 -11.09 14.41
C GLY A 525 -7.02 -12.48 13.82
N LYS A 526 -7.59 -12.78 12.65
CA LYS A 526 -7.38 -14.02 11.90
C LYS A 526 -6.63 -13.75 10.60
N LEU A 527 -5.71 -14.65 10.25
CA LEU A 527 -4.99 -14.59 9.00
C LEU A 527 -5.85 -15.16 7.87
N HIS A 528 -6.01 -14.38 6.80
CA HIS A 528 -6.70 -14.73 5.57
C HIS A 528 -5.71 -14.84 4.41
N PHE A 529 -5.87 -15.86 3.58
CA PHE A 529 -5.13 -16.02 2.34
C PHE A 529 -6.08 -15.85 1.17
N VAL A 530 -5.75 -14.93 0.27
CA VAL A 530 -6.53 -14.70 -0.93
C VAL A 530 -5.73 -15.08 -2.17
N PRO A 531 -6.41 -15.46 -3.28
CA PRO A 531 -5.73 -15.83 -4.51
C PRO A 531 -4.92 -14.69 -5.10
N ASP A 532 -3.74 -14.98 -5.64
CA ASP A 532 -2.93 -14.05 -6.44
C ASP A 532 -3.56 -13.87 -7.84
N VAL A 533 -4.65 -13.09 -7.91
CA VAL A 533 -5.48 -12.97 -9.12
C VAL A 533 -4.75 -12.34 -10.31
N TYR A 534 -3.69 -11.54 -10.07
CA TYR A 534 -2.90 -10.87 -11.11
C TYR A 534 -1.50 -11.46 -11.28
N GLY A 535 -1.11 -12.47 -10.49
CA GLY A 535 0.23 -13.06 -10.54
C GLY A 535 1.32 -12.16 -9.97
N GLN A 536 0.98 -11.24 -9.07
CA GLN A 536 1.92 -10.26 -8.52
C GLN A 536 2.85 -10.84 -7.43
N ASP A 537 2.49 -11.96 -6.82
CA ASP A 537 3.38 -12.64 -5.86
C ASP A 537 4.65 -13.12 -6.55
N ALA A 538 4.51 -13.75 -7.72
CA ALA A 538 5.67 -14.20 -8.50
C ALA A 538 6.54 -13.02 -8.99
N VAL A 539 5.93 -11.86 -9.32
CA VAL A 539 6.66 -10.66 -9.73
C VAL A 539 7.48 -10.12 -8.57
N LEU A 540 6.90 -10.00 -7.38
CA LEU A 540 7.60 -9.52 -6.18
C LEU A 540 8.68 -10.50 -5.74
N GLU A 541 8.41 -11.81 -5.74
CA GLU A 541 9.40 -12.84 -5.42
C GLU A 541 10.61 -12.77 -6.36
N LYS A 542 10.38 -12.58 -7.66
CA LYS A 542 11.46 -12.40 -8.64
C LYS A 542 12.27 -11.12 -8.36
N ALA A 543 11.60 -10.03 -7.98
CA ALA A 543 12.26 -8.77 -7.62
C ALA A 543 13.12 -8.91 -6.37
N LEU A 544 12.65 -9.64 -5.34
CA LEU A 544 13.40 -9.92 -4.11
C LEU A 544 14.64 -10.79 -4.33
N LYS A 545 14.70 -11.57 -5.39
CA LYS A 545 15.90 -12.37 -5.77
C LYS A 545 16.99 -11.50 -6.41
N GLN A 546 16.68 -10.28 -6.83
CA GLN A 546 17.67 -9.36 -7.39
C GLN A 546 18.56 -8.77 -6.29
N PRO A 547 19.80 -8.36 -6.62
CA PRO A 547 20.64 -7.59 -5.70
C PRO A 547 19.90 -6.34 -5.19
N ARG A 548 20.21 -5.92 -3.95
CA ARG A 548 19.69 -4.68 -3.39
C ARG A 548 20.01 -3.51 -4.31
N PRO A 549 19.06 -2.59 -4.59
CA PRO A 549 19.39 -1.32 -5.22
C PRO A 549 20.42 -0.57 -4.35
N ALA A 550 21.37 0.11 -4.99
CA ALA A 550 22.23 1.04 -4.24
C ALA A 550 21.31 2.06 -3.52
N PRO A 551 21.65 2.49 -2.28
CA PRO A 551 20.89 3.50 -1.58
C PRO A 551 20.66 4.68 -2.52
N ALA A 552 19.40 5.06 -2.74
CA ALA A 552 19.10 6.28 -3.47
C ALA A 552 19.76 7.42 -2.71
N ALA A 553 20.63 8.18 -3.39
CA ALA A 553 21.10 9.45 -2.86
C ALA A 553 19.84 10.22 -2.43
N THR A 554 19.81 10.68 -1.18
CA THR A 554 18.71 11.40 -0.54
C THR A 554 18.00 12.31 -1.54
N VAL A 555 16.85 11.85 -2.03
CA VAL A 555 15.99 12.68 -2.89
C VAL A 555 15.36 13.69 -1.94
N THR A 556 15.82 14.92 -2.05
CA THR A 556 15.16 16.07 -1.44
C THR A 556 13.67 16.00 -1.85
N PRO A 557 12.71 16.10 -0.92
CA PRO A 557 11.30 16.02 -1.28
C PRO A 557 11.00 17.09 -2.32
N VAL A 558 10.63 16.66 -3.53
CA VAL A 558 10.11 17.56 -4.54
C VAL A 558 8.78 18.07 -4.00
N THR A 559 8.76 19.33 -3.60
CA THR A 559 7.53 20.03 -3.23
C THR A 559 6.59 19.93 -4.42
N ARG A 560 5.52 19.19 -4.28
CA ARG A 560 4.48 19.03 -5.31
C ARG A 560 3.95 20.43 -5.62
N VAL A 561 4.28 20.96 -6.78
CA VAL A 561 3.59 22.13 -7.31
C VAL A 561 2.16 21.66 -7.60
N PRO A 562 1.12 22.27 -7.01
CA PRO A 562 -0.26 21.90 -7.32
C PRO A 562 -0.45 21.97 -8.83
N ALA A 563 -0.93 20.89 -9.44
CA ALA A 563 -1.28 20.88 -10.84
C ALA A 563 -2.26 22.03 -11.08
N ALA A 564 -1.91 22.93 -12.00
CA ALA A 564 -2.77 24.03 -12.38
C ALA A 564 -4.15 23.46 -12.78
N PRO A 565 -5.25 24.06 -12.29
CA PRO A 565 -6.58 23.60 -12.66
C PRO A 565 -6.74 23.67 -14.17
N GLN A 566 -7.07 22.53 -14.77
CA GLN A 566 -7.42 22.52 -16.20
C GLN A 566 -8.60 23.45 -16.41
N PRO A 567 -8.58 24.31 -17.44
CA PRO A 567 -9.64 25.27 -17.67
C PRO A 567 -10.96 24.53 -17.87
N VAL A 568 -11.93 24.84 -17.03
CA VAL A 568 -13.33 24.48 -17.24
C VAL A 568 -13.74 25.12 -18.58
N PRO A 569 -14.29 24.35 -19.53
CA PRO A 569 -14.74 24.96 -20.78
C PRO A 569 -15.75 26.07 -20.49
N ALA A 570 -15.45 27.26 -20.94
CA ALA A 570 -16.25 28.45 -20.76
C ALA A 570 -17.71 28.18 -21.15
N ARG A 571 -18.65 28.52 -20.28
CA ARG A 571 -20.06 28.64 -20.59
C ARG A 571 -20.16 29.66 -21.74
N ALA A 572 -20.66 29.23 -22.89
CA ALA A 572 -21.14 30.14 -23.89
C ALA A 572 -22.27 30.98 -23.28
N GLY A 573 -22.04 32.25 -23.12
CA GLY A 573 -23.01 33.19 -22.62
C GLY A 573 -24.22 33.22 -23.57
N ALA A 574 -25.39 32.97 -23.03
CA ALA A 574 -26.64 33.35 -23.64
C ALA A 574 -26.76 34.87 -23.47
N SER A 575 -26.54 35.61 -24.52
CA SER A 575 -26.93 37.01 -24.60
C SER A 575 -28.45 37.07 -24.77
N ASP A 576 -29.15 37.45 -23.71
CA ASP A 576 -30.52 37.97 -23.80
C ASP A 576 -30.49 39.31 -24.55
N SER A 577 -30.99 39.34 -25.78
CA SER A 577 -31.42 40.56 -26.41
C SER A 577 -32.93 40.63 -26.35
N ILE A 578 -33.42 41.43 -25.39
CA ILE A 578 -34.78 41.97 -25.40
C ILE A 578 -34.81 43.08 -26.46
N ALA A 579 -35.62 42.94 -27.50
CA ALA A 579 -36.16 44.07 -28.25
C ALA A 579 -37.55 43.71 -28.73
N ALA A 580 -38.46 44.58 -28.33
CA ALA A 580 -39.85 44.73 -28.63
C ALA A 580 -40.26 44.51 -30.09
N GLN A 581 -41.26 43.76 -30.37
CA GLN A 581 -42.57 44.15 -30.97
C GLN A 581 -43.52 42.97 -30.95
#